data_7334fdc5d8165f4a3ff919c3277b73f8
#
_entry.id   7334fdc5d8165f4a3ff919c3277b73f8
#
_cell.length_a   1.000
_cell.length_b   1.000
_cell.length_c   1.000
_cell.angle_alpha   90.00
_cell.angle_beta   90.00
_cell.angle_gamma   90.00
#
_symmetry.space_group_name_H-M   'P 1'
#
loop_
_entity.id
_entity.type
_entity.pdbx_description
1 polymer ?
#
loop_
_entity_poly.entity_id
_entity_poly.type
_entity_poly.pdbx_seq_one_letter_code
_entity_poly.pdbx_strand_id
1 'polypeptide(L)'
;MSSMSIKFKKLNNTIIKCKKCPRLFNFIKKISLEKRKQNINEKYWGKPVTGFGDVNAKLMIIGLAPAAHGGTRTGRAFTGDKSGDFLFKSLHKVNISNQDFSKNINDGLKLKSTYITNILKCVPPGDKPKNSELIKCSNYFINELDQLKKLKVIVALGKVAFDNCLKIYKKKFNMNKKFEFKHGKKYLLPDKRILIACYHPSPRNVNTKVVTPLMINSLFKKAKKFSTL
;
A
#
# COMPACT_ATOMS: atom_id res chain seq x y z
N MET A 1 1.48 11.76 -19.85
CA MET A 1 1.81 10.51 -19.12
C MET A 1 3.24 10.62 -18.61
N SER A 2 3.47 10.71 -17.31
CA SER A 2 4.84 10.65 -16.75
C SER A 2 5.41 9.25 -17.10
N SER A 3 6.44 9.19 -17.95
CA SER A 3 7.06 7.92 -18.28
C SER A 3 7.66 7.34 -17.00
N MET A 4 7.20 6.17 -16.59
CA MET A 4 7.76 5.43 -15.48
C MET A 4 9.26 5.25 -15.76
N SER A 5 10.14 5.67 -14.82
CA SER A 5 11.58 5.56 -15.04
C SER A 5 11.97 4.10 -15.33
N ILE A 6 13.02 3.90 -16.13
CA ILE A 6 13.53 2.56 -16.49
C ILE A 6 13.79 1.73 -15.21
N LYS A 7 14.25 2.37 -14.14
CA LYS A 7 14.51 1.71 -12.83
C LYS A 7 13.21 1.18 -12.19
N PHE A 8 12.09 1.94 -12.22
CA PHE A 8 10.80 1.46 -11.71
C PHE A 8 10.24 0.31 -12.57
N LYS A 9 10.36 0.41 -13.90
CA LYS A 9 9.94 -0.70 -14.80
C LYS A 9 10.70 -1.98 -14.48
N LYS A 10 12.04 -1.91 -14.30
CA LYS A 10 12.88 -3.06 -13.92
C LYS A 10 12.48 -3.63 -12.56
N LEU A 11 12.25 -2.77 -11.56
CA LEU A 11 11.80 -3.19 -10.22
C LEU A 11 10.44 -3.91 -10.30
N ASN A 12 9.45 -3.32 -10.99
CA ASN A 12 8.12 -3.90 -11.13
C ASN A 12 8.16 -5.26 -11.83
N ASN A 13 8.95 -5.41 -12.88
CA ASN A 13 9.16 -6.69 -13.56
C ASN A 13 9.77 -7.75 -12.62
N THR A 14 10.72 -7.34 -11.76
CA THR A 14 11.32 -8.23 -10.77
C THR A 14 10.30 -8.65 -9.70
N ILE A 15 9.45 -7.72 -9.25
CA ILE A 15 8.37 -8.01 -8.28
C ILE A 15 7.37 -9.01 -8.87
N ILE A 16 6.86 -8.75 -10.08
CA ILE A 16 5.85 -9.58 -10.74
C ILE A 16 6.32 -11.04 -10.92
N LYS A 17 7.61 -11.24 -11.18
CA LYS A 17 8.23 -12.56 -11.36
C LYS A 17 8.69 -13.22 -10.08
N CYS A 18 8.52 -12.56 -8.91
CA CYS A 18 9.06 -13.05 -7.63
C CYS A 18 8.40 -14.34 -7.14
N LYS A 19 9.23 -15.31 -6.77
CA LYS A 19 8.83 -16.61 -6.17
C LYS A 19 9.54 -16.90 -4.85
N LYS A 20 10.15 -15.87 -4.18
CA LYS A 20 11.00 -16.06 -2.97
C LYS A 20 10.28 -16.63 -1.76
N CYS A 21 8.94 -16.60 -1.72
CA CYS A 21 8.11 -17.10 -0.63
C CYS A 21 7.14 -18.18 -1.16
N PRO A 22 7.53 -19.48 -1.17
CA PRO A 22 6.69 -20.54 -1.75
C PRO A 22 5.27 -20.56 -1.18
N ARG A 23 5.10 -20.40 0.16
CA ARG A 23 3.79 -20.36 0.82
C ARG A 23 2.89 -19.25 0.25
N LEU A 24 3.42 -18.06 0.08
CA LEU A 24 2.65 -16.93 -0.47
C LEU A 24 2.38 -17.11 -1.97
N PHE A 25 3.38 -17.58 -2.71
CA PHE A 25 3.25 -17.83 -4.14
C PHE A 25 2.19 -18.89 -4.44
N ASN A 26 2.19 -20.00 -3.70
CA ASN A 26 1.20 -21.06 -3.86
C ASN A 26 -0.19 -20.57 -3.43
N PHE A 27 -0.27 -19.75 -2.38
CA PHE A 27 -1.54 -19.20 -1.92
C PHE A 27 -2.17 -18.25 -2.94
N ILE A 28 -1.41 -17.34 -3.56
CA ILE A 28 -1.97 -16.46 -4.60
C ILE A 28 -2.44 -17.26 -5.83
N LYS A 29 -1.73 -18.33 -6.18
CA LYS A 29 -2.17 -19.25 -7.24
C LYS A 29 -3.47 -19.98 -6.88
N LYS A 30 -3.54 -20.53 -5.66
CA LYS A 30 -4.76 -21.18 -5.15
C LYS A 30 -5.97 -20.24 -5.26
N ILE A 31 -5.86 -19.01 -4.74
CA ILE A 31 -6.92 -17.98 -4.82
C ILE A 31 -7.34 -17.69 -6.27
N SER A 32 -6.38 -17.67 -7.19
CA SER A 32 -6.65 -17.39 -8.60
C SER A 32 -7.42 -18.51 -9.30
N LEU A 33 -7.30 -19.74 -8.82
CA LEU A 33 -8.04 -20.90 -9.32
C LEU A 33 -9.41 -21.04 -8.65
N GLU A 34 -9.44 -20.95 -7.29
CA GLU A 34 -10.66 -21.19 -6.49
C GLU A 34 -11.66 -20.05 -6.57
N LYS A 35 -11.23 -18.84 -6.90
CA LYS A 35 -12.03 -17.63 -7.08
C LYS A 35 -13.22 -17.52 -6.08
N ARG A 36 -13.80 -16.35 -5.91
CA ARG A 36 -15.11 -16.20 -5.26
C ARG A 36 -16.23 -16.40 -6.27
N LYS A 37 -17.38 -16.93 -5.84
CA LYS A 37 -18.58 -17.12 -6.67
C LYS A 37 -18.93 -15.86 -7.49
N GLN A 38 -18.92 -14.69 -6.87
CA GLN A 38 -19.19 -13.40 -7.53
C GLN A 38 -18.15 -12.97 -8.57
N ASN A 39 -16.97 -13.60 -8.59
CA ASN A 39 -15.87 -13.27 -9.50
C ASN A 39 -15.45 -14.48 -10.36
N ILE A 40 -16.30 -15.49 -10.47
CA ILE A 40 -15.96 -16.76 -11.13
C ILE A 40 -15.54 -16.57 -12.59
N ASN A 41 -16.18 -15.65 -13.29
CA ASN A 41 -15.93 -15.32 -14.69
C ASN A 41 -14.76 -14.34 -14.89
N GLU A 42 -14.17 -13.79 -13.81
CA GLU A 42 -13.07 -12.86 -13.92
C GLU A 42 -11.73 -13.58 -14.05
N LYS A 43 -10.82 -13.03 -14.86
CA LYS A 43 -9.43 -13.45 -14.91
C LYS A 43 -8.66 -12.78 -13.78
N TYR A 44 -8.23 -13.57 -12.79
CA TYR A 44 -7.41 -13.07 -11.71
C TYR A 44 -5.97 -12.80 -12.19
N TRP A 45 -5.38 -11.71 -11.66
CA TRP A 45 -3.97 -11.39 -11.86
C TRP A 45 -3.04 -12.51 -11.34
N GLY A 46 -3.25 -12.99 -10.12
CA GLY A 46 -2.61 -14.17 -9.53
C GLY A 46 -1.07 -14.11 -9.48
N LYS A 47 -0.50 -12.92 -9.42
CA LYS A 47 0.94 -12.65 -9.32
C LYS A 47 1.21 -11.64 -8.22
N PRO A 48 2.48 -11.46 -7.78
CA PRO A 48 2.83 -10.37 -6.88
C PRO A 48 2.38 -9.00 -7.41
N VAL A 49 1.90 -8.15 -6.50
CA VAL A 49 1.32 -6.84 -6.82
C VAL A 49 2.34 -5.74 -6.57
N THR A 50 2.62 -4.94 -7.59
CA THR A 50 3.53 -3.79 -7.51
C THR A 50 2.87 -2.59 -6.86
N GLY A 51 3.67 -1.60 -6.46
CA GLY A 51 3.15 -0.27 -6.21
C GLY A 51 2.74 0.43 -7.51
N PHE A 52 1.95 1.50 -7.39
CA PHE A 52 1.46 2.30 -8.51
C PHE A 52 1.28 3.77 -8.12
N GLY A 53 1.18 4.63 -9.11
CA GLY A 53 0.99 6.07 -8.95
C GLY A 53 2.11 6.89 -9.58
N ASP A 54 2.38 8.06 -9.01
CA ASP A 54 3.38 9.00 -9.51
C ASP A 54 4.79 8.60 -9.05
N VAL A 55 5.71 8.41 -9.98
CA VAL A 55 7.13 8.13 -9.66
C VAL A 55 7.87 9.34 -9.08
N ASN A 56 7.30 10.54 -9.19
CA ASN A 56 7.76 11.77 -8.53
C ASN A 56 6.95 12.07 -7.25
N ALA A 57 6.32 11.05 -6.66
CA ALA A 57 5.43 11.22 -5.53
C ALA A 57 6.13 11.92 -4.34
N LYS A 58 5.40 12.84 -3.74
CA LYS A 58 5.74 13.49 -2.47
C LYS A 58 5.05 12.80 -1.28
N LEU A 59 3.97 12.07 -1.55
CA LEU A 59 3.20 11.27 -0.60
C LEU A 59 3.24 9.79 -0.99
N MET A 60 3.53 8.90 -0.02
CA MET A 60 3.39 7.46 -0.16
C MET A 60 2.33 6.94 0.79
N ILE A 61 1.47 6.06 0.30
CA ILE A 61 0.49 5.34 1.13
C ILE A 61 0.88 3.87 1.13
N ILE A 62 1.04 3.29 2.31
CA ILE A 62 1.48 1.91 2.47
C ILE A 62 0.45 1.07 3.23
N GLY A 63 0.13 -0.10 2.68
CA GLY A 63 -0.58 -1.17 3.37
C GLY A 63 0.33 -2.34 3.73
N LEU A 64 -0.24 -3.37 4.38
CA LEU A 64 0.51 -4.58 4.69
C LEU A 64 0.71 -5.45 3.44
N ALA A 65 -0.38 -5.84 2.79
CA ALA A 65 -0.42 -6.77 1.67
C ALA A 65 -1.65 -6.51 0.78
N PRO A 66 -1.63 -6.94 -0.50
CA PRO A 66 -2.84 -6.90 -1.32
C PRO A 66 -3.91 -7.84 -0.76
N ALA A 67 -5.18 -7.46 -0.88
CA ALA A 67 -6.30 -8.33 -0.51
C ALA A 67 -6.44 -9.50 -1.49
N ALA A 68 -6.88 -10.67 -1.00
CA ALA A 68 -7.01 -11.89 -1.79
C ALA A 68 -7.88 -11.71 -3.05
N HIS A 69 -9.08 -11.17 -2.87
CA HIS A 69 -10.03 -10.94 -3.96
C HIS A 69 -10.12 -9.45 -4.39
N GLY A 70 -9.20 -8.62 -3.89
CA GLY A 70 -8.95 -7.24 -4.31
C GLY A 70 -7.68 -7.16 -5.16
N GLY A 71 -6.57 -6.67 -4.60
CA GLY A 71 -5.31 -6.48 -5.32
C GLY A 71 -4.74 -7.75 -5.96
N THR A 72 -4.89 -8.94 -5.33
CA THR A 72 -4.45 -10.21 -5.94
C THR A 72 -5.30 -10.59 -7.15
N ARG A 73 -6.57 -10.20 -7.19
CA ARG A 73 -7.46 -10.36 -8.34
C ARG A 73 -7.16 -9.36 -9.42
N THR A 74 -7.04 -8.09 -9.10
CA THR A 74 -7.01 -6.98 -10.06
C THR A 74 -5.60 -6.60 -10.53
N GLY A 75 -4.54 -6.99 -9.81
CA GLY A 75 -3.16 -6.60 -10.11
C GLY A 75 -2.74 -5.24 -9.54
N ARG A 76 -3.63 -4.50 -8.84
CA ARG A 76 -3.36 -3.19 -8.27
C ARG A 76 -3.74 -3.15 -6.78
N ALA A 77 -2.87 -2.61 -5.93
CA ALA A 77 -3.11 -2.48 -4.49
C ALA A 77 -4.37 -1.65 -4.20
N PHE A 78 -5.14 -2.01 -3.15
CA PHE A 78 -6.39 -1.33 -2.77
C PHE A 78 -7.41 -1.18 -3.91
N THR A 79 -7.51 -2.19 -4.76
CA THR A 79 -8.39 -2.15 -5.94
C THR A 79 -9.34 -3.34 -5.93
N GLY A 80 -10.64 -3.04 -6.09
CA GLY A 80 -11.70 -4.06 -6.16
C GLY A 80 -12.02 -4.74 -4.83
N ASP A 81 -11.81 -4.04 -3.71
CA ASP A 81 -12.20 -4.47 -2.37
C ASP A 81 -12.72 -3.30 -1.52
N LYS A 82 -13.45 -3.60 -0.46
CA LYS A 82 -14.11 -2.62 0.41
C LYS A 82 -13.15 -1.62 1.08
N SER A 83 -11.91 -2.03 1.38
CA SER A 83 -10.90 -1.12 1.94
C SER A 83 -10.44 -0.10 0.90
N GLY A 84 -10.31 -0.53 -0.35
CA GLY A 84 -10.04 0.33 -1.50
C GLY A 84 -11.17 1.32 -1.74
N ASP A 85 -12.44 0.85 -1.74
CA ASP A 85 -13.62 1.71 -1.92
C ASP A 85 -13.62 2.86 -0.90
N PHE A 86 -13.36 2.56 0.38
CA PHE A 86 -13.31 3.56 1.43
C PHE A 86 -12.11 4.51 1.27
N LEU A 87 -10.94 3.95 0.96
CA LEU A 87 -9.72 4.74 0.75
C LEU A 87 -9.88 5.73 -0.40
N PHE A 88 -10.34 5.28 -1.57
CA PHE A 88 -10.42 6.13 -2.75
C PHE A 88 -11.51 7.21 -2.65
N LYS A 89 -12.65 6.95 -1.98
CA LYS A 89 -13.62 8.00 -1.62
C LYS A 89 -12.95 9.12 -0.82
N SER A 90 -12.10 8.76 0.14
CA SER A 90 -11.39 9.74 0.96
C SER A 90 -10.29 10.47 0.18
N LEU A 91 -9.53 9.78 -0.66
CA LEU A 91 -8.49 10.40 -1.51
C LEU A 91 -9.09 11.37 -2.52
N HIS A 92 -10.21 11.01 -3.13
CA HIS A 92 -10.94 11.89 -4.05
C HIS A 92 -11.48 13.14 -3.34
N LYS A 93 -12.08 12.98 -2.16
CA LYS A 93 -12.58 14.10 -1.35
C LYS A 93 -11.53 15.17 -1.01
N VAL A 94 -10.25 14.77 -0.98
CA VAL A 94 -9.12 15.67 -0.71
C VAL A 94 -8.29 16.00 -1.96
N ASN A 95 -8.80 15.68 -3.16
CA ASN A 95 -8.15 15.93 -4.45
C ASN A 95 -6.75 15.29 -4.57
N ILE A 96 -6.59 14.04 -4.11
CA ILE A 96 -5.40 13.20 -4.33
C ILE A 96 -5.64 12.23 -5.49
N SER A 97 -6.85 11.70 -5.65
CA SER A 97 -7.25 10.89 -6.82
C SER A 97 -8.26 11.64 -7.69
N ASN A 98 -8.26 11.33 -8.99
CA ASN A 98 -9.19 11.91 -9.97
C ASN A 98 -10.60 11.32 -9.89
N GLN A 99 -10.76 10.19 -9.21
CA GLN A 99 -12.03 9.47 -9.03
C GLN A 99 -12.10 8.85 -7.63
N ASP A 100 -13.30 8.52 -7.17
CA ASP A 100 -13.59 8.01 -5.83
C ASP A 100 -13.66 6.49 -5.75
N PHE A 101 -13.30 5.79 -6.81
CA PHE A 101 -13.30 4.33 -6.91
C PHE A 101 -12.00 3.79 -7.52
N SER A 102 -11.76 2.49 -7.32
CA SER A 102 -10.66 1.73 -7.92
C SER A 102 -11.13 0.30 -8.20
N LYS A 103 -11.52 0.02 -9.44
CA LYS A 103 -12.13 -1.25 -9.86
C LYS A 103 -11.15 -2.22 -10.51
N ASN A 104 -10.30 -1.74 -11.41
CA ASN A 104 -9.31 -2.53 -12.14
C ASN A 104 -8.14 -1.64 -12.62
N ILE A 105 -7.12 -2.22 -13.24
CA ILE A 105 -5.92 -1.48 -13.67
C ILE A 105 -6.17 -0.51 -14.83
N ASN A 106 -7.28 -0.67 -15.57
CA ASN A 106 -7.63 0.13 -16.75
C ASN A 106 -8.79 1.11 -16.49
N ASP A 107 -9.15 1.36 -15.24
CA ASP A 107 -10.29 2.21 -14.84
C ASP A 107 -10.03 3.72 -14.91
N GLY A 108 -8.89 4.14 -15.44
CA GLY A 108 -8.56 5.56 -15.61
C GLY A 108 -8.08 6.25 -14.32
N LEU A 109 -7.91 5.53 -13.20
CA LEU A 109 -7.43 6.09 -11.93
C LEU A 109 -6.07 6.77 -12.08
N LYS A 110 -5.99 8.02 -11.66
CA LYS A 110 -4.75 8.81 -11.57
C LYS A 110 -4.57 9.36 -10.15
N LEU A 111 -3.34 9.36 -9.67
CA LEU A 111 -2.96 9.89 -8.37
C LEU A 111 -2.08 11.12 -8.54
N LYS A 112 -2.40 12.20 -7.85
CA LYS A 112 -1.62 13.43 -7.86
C LYS A 112 -0.46 13.31 -6.87
N SER A 113 0.78 13.38 -7.37
CA SER A 113 2.02 13.32 -6.57
C SER A 113 2.01 12.26 -5.46
N THR A 114 1.32 11.14 -5.70
CA THR A 114 1.08 10.10 -4.70
C THR A 114 1.41 8.73 -5.27
N TYR A 115 2.05 7.89 -4.46
CA TYR A 115 2.38 6.51 -4.77
C TYR A 115 1.76 5.59 -3.72
N ILE A 116 1.12 4.51 -4.14
CA ILE A 116 0.49 3.52 -3.25
C ILE A 116 1.18 2.18 -3.41
N THR A 117 1.55 1.54 -2.30
CA THR A 117 2.16 0.22 -2.30
C THR A 117 1.82 -0.57 -1.04
N ASN A 118 2.30 -1.82 -0.98
CA ASN A 118 2.24 -2.68 0.20
C ASN A 118 3.64 -3.14 0.61
N ILE A 119 3.84 -3.39 1.90
CA ILE A 119 5.08 -3.98 2.43
C ILE A 119 5.32 -5.36 1.82
N LEU A 120 4.28 -6.21 1.81
CA LEU A 120 4.28 -7.49 1.10
C LEU A 120 3.65 -7.33 -0.29
N LYS A 121 4.25 -7.98 -1.27
CA LYS A 121 3.73 -7.97 -2.65
C LYS A 121 2.74 -9.12 -2.95
N CYS A 122 2.56 -10.02 -2.00
CA CYS A 122 1.64 -11.14 -2.07
C CYS A 122 0.75 -11.19 -0.82
N VAL A 123 -0.51 -11.60 -0.97
CA VAL A 123 -1.41 -11.82 0.17
C VAL A 123 -0.96 -13.03 0.98
N PRO A 124 -0.83 -12.92 2.32
CA PRO A 124 -0.57 -14.08 3.18
C PRO A 124 -1.88 -14.79 3.55
N PRO A 125 -1.89 -16.12 3.73
CA PRO A 125 -3.04 -16.86 4.24
C PRO A 125 -3.54 -16.28 5.57
N GLY A 126 -4.85 -16.02 5.67
CA GLY A 126 -5.50 -15.44 6.84
C GLY A 126 -4.98 -14.06 7.25
N ASP A 127 -4.41 -13.29 6.30
CA ASP A 127 -3.79 -11.99 6.53
C ASP A 127 -2.64 -12.00 7.57
N LYS A 128 -2.07 -13.20 7.83
CA LYS A 128 -1.00 -13.44 8.80
C LYS A 128 0.34 -13.75 8.11
N PRO A 129 1.19 -12.74 7.87
CA PRO A 129 2.52 -12.96 7.31
C PRO A 129 3.46 -13.62 8.32
N LYS A 130 4.40 -14.44 7.84
CA LYS A 130 5.56 -14.88 8.61
C LYS A 130 6.63 -13.78 8.60
N ASN A 131 7.42 -13.68 9.69
CA ASN A 131 8.48 -12.68 9.77
C ASN A 131 9.54 -12.86 8.65
N SER A 132 9.86 -14.09 8.29
CA SER A 132 10.76 -14.39 7.16
C SER A 132 10.24 -13.86 5.81
N GLU A 133 8.93 -13.85 5.58
CA GLU A 133 8.31 -13.31 4.37
C GLU A 133 8.41 -11.78 4.32
N LEU A 134 8.17 -11.12 5.47
CA LEU A 134 8.33 -9.68 5.61
C LEU A 134 9.78 -9.25 5.34
N ILE A 135 10.77 -9.99 5.89
CA ILE A 135 12.20 -9.72 5.66
C ILE A 135 12.55 -9.91 4.17
N LYS A 136 12.15 -11.03 3.55
CA LYS A 136 12.44 -11.29 2.12
C LYS A 136 11.81 -10.24 1.21
N CYS A 137 10.61 -9.74 1.55
CA CYS A 137 9.88 -8.78 0.73
C CYS A 137 10.32 -7.32 0.96
N SER A 138 10.94 -7.00 2.13
CA SER A 138 11.32 -5.64 2.51
C SER A 138 12.25 -4.95 1.50
N ASN A 139 13.11 -5.71 0.81
CA ASN A 139 14.01 -5.18 -0.20
C ASN A 139 13.26 -4.48 -1.35
N TYR A 140 12.07 -4.95 -1.72
CA TYR A 140 11.25 -4.28 -2.74
C TYR A 140 10.74 -2.93 -2.24
N PHE A 141 10.27 -2.88 -1.00
CA PHE A 141 9.82 -1.63 -0.39
C PHE A 141 10.97 -0.62 -0.22
N ILE A 142 12.15 -1.07 0.20
CA ILE A 142 13.35 -0.23 0.28
C ILE A 142 13.69 0.35 -1.10
N ASN A 143 13.67 -0.46 -2.16
CA ASN A 143 13.92 0.00 -3.52
C ASN A 143 12.88 1.02 -3.99
N GLU A 144 11.60 0.85 -3.65
CA GLU A 144 10.55 1.85 -3.92
C GLU A 144 10.85 3.17 -3.18
N LEU A 145 11.21 3.12 -1.88
CA LEU A 145 11.59 4.29 -1.09
C LEU A 145 12.80 5.03 -1.67
N ASP A 146 13.82 4.28 -2.12
CA ASP A 146 15.06 4.85 -2.64
C ASP A 146 14.87 5.49 -4.03
N GLN A 147 13.90 5.00 -4.81
CA GLN A 147 13.57 5.55 -6.12
C GLN A 147 12.67 6.80 -6.04
N LEU A 148 11.84 6.93 -5.01
CA LEU A 148 10.96 8.08 -4.80
C LEU A 148 11.72 9.27 -4.21
N LYS A 149 12.52 9.95 -5.03
CA LYS A 149 13.45 11.02 -4.59
C LYS A 149 12.75 12.25 -4.01
N LYS A 150 11.49 12.52 -4.40
CA LYS A 150 10.72 13.67 -3.91
C LYS A 150 9.82 13.34 -2.71
N LEU A 151 9.89 12.09 -2.19
CA LEU A 151 9.02 11.62 -1.12
C LEU A 151 9.28 12.37 0.19
N LYS A 152 8.23 12.96 0.75
CA LYS A 152 8.26 13.71 2.02
C LYS A 152 7.43 13.04 3.12
N VAL A 153 6.31 12.41 2.75
CA VAL A 153 5.34 11.87 3.70
C VAL A 153 5.02 10.42 3.37
N ILE A 154 4.97 9.58 4.41
CA ILE A 154 4.52 8.19 4.34
C ILE A 154 3.30 8.05 5.25
N VAL A 155 2.17 7.61 4.72
CA VAL A 155 0.98 7.25 5.50
C VAL A 155 0.90 5.73 5.58
N ALA A 156 0.99 5.17 6.80
CA ALA A 156 0.90 3.73 7.04
C ALA A 156 -0.51 3.34 7.47
N LEU A 157 -1.20 2.57 6.63
CA LEU A 157 -2.55 2.08 6.87
C LEU A 157 -2.51 0.79 7.72
N GLY A 158 -2.81 0.93 9.00
CA GLY A 158 -2.83 -0.15 10.00
C GLY A 158 -1.52 -0.35 10.72
N LYS A 159 -1.65 -0.89 11.97
CA LYS A 159 -0.51 -1.11 12.88
C LYS A 159 0.59 -1.97 12.26
N VAL A 160 0.22 -3.04 11.58
CA VAL A 160 1.21 -3.97 10.99
C VAL A 160 2.03 -3.30 9.88
N ALA A 161 1.40 -2.48 9.03
CA ALA A 161 2.13 -1.72 8.00
C ALA A 161 3.06 -0.67 8.65
N PHE A 162 2.58 0.04 9.68
CA PHE A 162 3.35 1.01 10.45
C PHE A 162 4.58 0.38 11.11
N ASP A 163 4.38 -0.72 11.86
CA ASP A 163 5.45 -1.41 12.58
C ASP A 163 6.52 -1.96 11.63
N ASN A 164 6.11 -2.50 10.48
CA ASN A 164 7.07 -3.03 9.50
C ASN A 164 7.83 -1.92 8.76
N CYS A 165 7.18 -0.79 8.46
CA CYS A 165 7.88 0.40 7.97
C CYS A 165 8.96 0.84 8.97
N LEU A 166 8.62 0.93 10.26
CA LEU A 166 9.58 1.28 11.31
C LEU A 166 10.70 0.25 11.48
N LYS A 167 10.41 -1.06 11.40
CA LYS A 167 11.46 -2.11 11.44
C LYS A 167 12.48 -1.91 10.32
N ILE A 168 12.01 -1.56 9.11
CA ILE A 168 12.89 -1.28 7.97
C ILE A 168 13.76 -0.04 8.24
N TYR A 169 13.16 1.04 8.75
CA TYR A 169 13.87 2.25 9.11
C TYR A 169 14.87 2.04 10.25
N LYS A 170 14.48 1.29 11.30
CA LYS A 170 15.37 0.92 12.40
C LYS A 170 16.62 0.20 11.89
N LYS A 171 16.44 -0.79 11.01
CA LYS A 171 17.56 -1.53 10.41
C LYS A 171 18.42 -0.65 9.51
N LYS A 172 17.80 0.21 8.67
CA LYS A 172 18.52 1.05 7.71
C LYS A 172 19.33 2.19 8.37
N PHE A 173 18.83 2.74 9.47
CA PHE A 173 19.38 3.93 10.13
C PHE A 173 19.84 3.69 11.58
N ASN A 174 19.97 2.43 12.01
CA ASN A 174 20.35 2.04 13.38
C ASN A 174 19.56 2.79 14.47
N MET A 175 18.26 2.85 14.32
CA MET A 175 17.37 3.69 15.14
C MET A 175 16.74 2.91 16.29
N ASN A 176 16.98 3.31 17.57
CA ASN A 176 16.45 2.65 18.77
C ASN A 176 15.16 3.27 19.33
N LYS A 177 14.63 4.30 18.67
CA LYS A 177 13.44 5.02 19.15
C LYS A 177 12.18 4.15 19.12
N LYS A 178 11.35 4.22 20.18
CA LYS A 178 10.02 3.63 20.24
C LYS A 178 8.99 4.60 19.64
N PHE A 179 8.01 4.06 18.92
CA PHE A 179 6.95 4.82 18.28
C PHE A 179 5.61 4.16 18.63
N GLU A 180 4.68 4.95 19.10
CA GLU A 180 3.33 4.49 19.41
C GLU A 180 2.45 4.54 18.14
N PHE A 181 1.68 3.49 17.89
CA PHE A 181 0.68 3.49 16.84
C PHE A 181 -0.62 4.13 17.31
N LYS A 182 -0.88 5.36 16.89
CA LYS A 182 -2.14 6.10 17.17
C LYS A 182 -2.55 6.86 15.91
N HIS A 183 -3.83 6.77 15.53
CA HIS A 183 -4.34 7.43 14.34
C HIS A 183 -4.00 8.93 14.32
N GLY A 184 -3.46 9.39 13.19
CA GLY A 184 -3.06 10.78 12.98
C GLY A 184 -1.73 11.18 13.64
N LYS A 185 -1.12 10.33 14.49
CA LYS A 185 0.18 10.63 15.09
C LYS A 185 1.26 10.63 14.01
N LYS A 186 2.10 11.64 14.03
CA LYS A 186 3.19 11.86 13.06
C LYS A 186 4.55 11.74 13.72
N TYR A 187 5.52 11.25 12.95
CA TYR A 187 6.90 11.06 13.40
C TYR A 187 7.87 11.51 12.33
N LEU A 188 8.88 12.27 12.72
CA LEU A 188 10.00 12.59 11.86
C LEU A 188 10.96 11.40 11.82
N LEU A 189 11.25 10.90 10.63
CA LEU A 189 12.19 9.81 10.38
C LEU A 189 13.61 10.37 10.15
N PRO A 190 14.68 9.53 10.27
CA PRO A 190 16.06 9.99 10.13
C PRO A 190 16.38 10.64 8.78
N ASP A 191 15.71 10.22 7.72
CA ASP A 191 15.84 10.78 6.37
C ASP A 191 14.95 12.01 6.10
N LYS A 192 14.49 12.67 7.17
CA LYS A 192 13.62 13.86 7.17
C LYS A 192 12.21 13.62 6.61
N ARG A 193 11.84 12.39 6.27
CA ARG A 193 10.46 12.04 5.90
C ARG A 193 9.56 12.01 7.14
N ILE A 194 8.28 12.29 6.95
CA ILE A 194 7.26 12.22 8.00
C ILE A 194 6.50 10.90 7.84
N LEU A 195 6.48 10.06 8.88
CA LEU A 195 5.61 8.89 8.95
C LEU A 195 4.34 9.25 9.72
N ILE A 196 3.17 8.99 9.14
CA ILE A 196 1.86 9.21 9.77
C ILE A 196 1.19 7.87 9.97
N ALA A 197 0.78 7.58 11.21
CA ALA A 197 -0.01 6.40 11.55
C ALA A 197 -1.48 6.60 11.18
N CYS A 198 -2.07 5.65 10.47
CA CYS A 198 -3.48 5.68 10.10
C CYS A 198 -4.13 4.35 10.47
N TYR A 199 -5.30 4.36 11.11
CA TYR A 199 -6.08 3.13 11.29
C TYR A 199 -6.47 2.55 9.92
N HIS A 200 -6.44 1.23 9.80
CA HIS A 200 -6.71 0.57 8.53
C HIS A 200 -8.20 0.72 8.16
N PRO A 201 -8.53 1.16 6.93
CA PRO A 201 -9.92 1.32 6.48
C PRO A 201 -10.56 -0.03 6.08
N SER A 202 -10.41 -1.05 6.95
CA SER A 202 -11.06 -2.34 6.77
C SER A 202 -12.57 -2.24 7.04
N PRO A 203 -13.40 -3.11 6.43
CA PRO A 203 -14.83 -3.16 6.72
C PRO A 203 -15.12 -3.25 8.22
N ARG A 204 -14.34 -4.05 8.97
CA ARG A 204 -14.47 -4.16 10.42
C ARG A 204 -14.31 -2.80 11.10
N ASN A 205 -13.22 -2.10 10.85
CA ASN A 205 -12.93 -0.82 11.51
C ASN A 205 -13.92 0.29 11.10
N VAL A 206 -14.41 0.25 9.86
CA VAL A 206 -15.42 1.20 9.38
C VAL A 206 -16.77 0.93 10.04
N ASN A 207 -17.22 -0.33 10.07
CA ASN A 207 -18.50 -0.72 10.65
C ASN A 207 -18.54 -0.51 12.17
N THR A 208 -17.41 -0.72 12.86
CA THR A 208 -17.29 -0.47 14.31
C THR A 208 -16.91 0.98 14.65
N LYS A 209 -16.89 1.87 13.67
CA LYS A 209 -16.55 3.31 13.82
C LYS A 209 -15.17 3.59 14.43
N VAL A 210 -14.29 2.58 14.47
CA VAL A 210 -12.85 2.78 14.82
C VAL A 210 -12.18 3.75 13.87
N VAL A 211 -12.62 3.74 12.61
CA VAL A 211 -12.24 4.74 11.60
C VAL A 211 -13.49 5.26 10.89
N THR A 212 -13.55 6.58 10.74
CA THR A 212 -14.67 7.26 10.05
C THR A 212 -14.16 8.01 8.81
N PRO A 213 -15.04 8.36 7.86
CA PRO A 213 -14.67 9.19 6.71
C PRO A 213 -14.04 10.53 7.12
N LEU A 214 -14.56 11.17 8.17
CA LEU A 214 -14.03 12.44 8.68
C LEU A 214 -12.59 12.29 9.19
N MET A 215 -12.30 11.23 9.95
CA MET A 215 -10.96 10.95 10.46
C MET A 215 -9.95 10.77 9.32
N ILE A 216 -10.29 9.94 8.32
CA ILE A 216 -9.42 9.67 7.17
C ILE A 216 -9.23 10.92 6.31
N ASN A 217 -10.31 11.67 6.02
CA ASN A 217 -10.23 12.91 5.24
C ASN A 217 -9.34 13.96 5.94
N SER A 218 -9.50 14.14 7.26
CA SER A 218 -8.66 15.04 8.05
C SER A 218 -7.19 14.61 8.02
N LEU A 219 -6.91 13.31 8.16
CA LEU A 219 -5.56 12.79 8.08
C LEU A 219 -4.92 13.04 6.71
N PHE A 220 -5.63 12.76 5.60
CA PHE A 220 -5.10 12.98 4.26
C PHE A 220 -4.98 14.47 3.91
N LYS A 221 -5.85 15.35 4.41
CA LYS A 221 -5.66 16.81 4.32
C LYS A 221 -4.34 17.26 4.96
N LYS A 222 -4.04 16.74 6.18
CA LYS A 222 -2.77 16.99 6.88
C LYS A 222 -1.57 16.42 6.13
N ALA A 223 -1.66 15.15 5.66
CA ALA A 223 -0.60 14.51 4.89
C ALA A 223 -0.28 15.28 3.61
N LYS A 224 -1.33 15.75 2.89
CA LYS A 224 -1.21 16.60 1.72
C LYS A 224 -0.47 17.90 2.04
N LYS A 225 -0.84 18.62 3.12
CA LYS A 225 -0.15 19.84 3.57
C LYS A 225 1.33 19.59 3.87
N PHE A 226 1.67 18.51 4.59
CA PHE A 226 3.06 18.19 4.91
C PHE A 226 3.88 17.77 3.69
N SER A 227 3.25 17.19 2.68
CA SER A 227 3.92 16.83 1.43
C SER A 227 4.04 18.01 0.46
N THR A 228 3.47 19.16 0.75
CA THR A 228 3.38 20.33 -0.17
C THR A 228 2.75 19.95 -1.52
N LEU A 229 1.62 19.28 -1.45
CA LEU A 229 0.77 18.82 -2.55
C LEU A 229 -0.33 19.83 -2.86
#